data_33091b1970a8b8acc8009d10b51f9845
#
_entry.id   33091b1970a8b8acc8009d10b51f9845
#
_cell.length_a   1.000
_cell.length_b   1.000
_cell.length_c   1.000
_cell.angle_alpha   90.00
_cell.angle_beta   90.00
_cell.angle_gamma   90.00
#
_symmetry.space_group_name_H-M   'P 1'
#
loop_
_entity.id
_entity.type
_entity.pdbx_description
1 polymer ?
#
loop_
_entity_poly.entity_id
_entity_poly.type
_entity_poly.pdbx_seq_one_letter_code
_entity_poly.pdbx_strand_id
1 'polypeptide(L)'
;MTTPEAADRRRVQRAAFSVGVWVAAASAIVIALGVSVLVAVILLRARVENDEHATPFPGGHRGSGDDLVVDVDRVLPWVIGLGMLGVLILSLIAWFAARRAVQPLGEALRLQRNFVADASHELRTPLTTLTSRIQIAQRRLERGGDVAEALDQLRSDADAMNDMLTDLLMAAEGKAETTAVSPVGDAMDAAVSRLRPLADDSAVSLEVFSSDRAVRMPLPTLTRILMAVVDNAIQHSPRGAVVTIAAATARDDVEIRVSDHGSGIDPADAERIFERFARGSETGRRRGFGLGLALVRDVLTRYSGRIEVESTSPSGTTFLITLPSARA
;
A
#
# COMPACT_ATOMS: atom_id res chain seq x y z
N MET A 1 -7.98 -15.55 -19.35
CA MET A 1 -7.51 -14.17 -19.07
C MET A 1 -8.52 -13.50 -18.17
N THR A 2 -8.30 -13.50 -16.88
CA THR A 2 -9.17 -12.82 -15.91
C THR A 2 -8.68 -11.36 -15.79
N THR A 3 -9.55 -10.41 -16.10
CA THR A 3 -9.25 -8.98 -16.02
C THR A 3 -8.89 -8.59 -14.57
N PRO A 4 -7.95 -7.64 -14.35
CA PRO A 4 -7.52 -7.20 -13.01
C PRO A 4 -8.69 -6.70 -12.14
N GLU A 5 -9.75 -6.16 -12.76
CA GLU A 5 -10.99 -5.78 -12.06
C GLU A 5 -11.73 -6.96 -11.40
N ALA A 6 -11.62 -8.18 -11.96
CA ALA A 6 -12.28 -9.34 -11.40
C ALA A 6 -11.58 -9.87 -10.13
N ALA A 7 -10.28 -9.68 -10.01
CA ALA A 7 -9.50 -10.06 -8.83
C ALA A 7 -9.75 -9.09 -7.65
N ASP A 8 -9.85 -7.81 -7.94
CA ASP A 8 -10.09 -6.76 -6.93
C ASP A 8 -11.52 -6.84 -6.37
N ARG A 9 -12.51 -7.10 -7.24
CA ARG A 9 -13.89 -7.38 -6.82
C ARG A 9 -13.99 -8.59 -5.88
N ARG A 10 -13.21 -9.66 -6.14
CA ARG A 10 -13.20 -10.85 -5.27
C ARG A 10 -12.58 -10.59 -3.90
N ARG A 11 -11.63 -9.68 -3.77
CA ARG A 11 -11.04 -9.28 -2.48
C ARG A 11 -11.98 -8.44 -1.66
N VAL A 12 -12.58 -7.42 -2.27
CA VAL A 12 -13.59 -6.60 -1.63
C VAL A 12 -14.77 -7.46 -1.20
N GLN A 13 -15.20 -8.41 -2.05
CA GLN A 13 -16.25 -9.38 -1.70
C GLN A 13 -15.84 -10.33 -0.56
N ARG A 14 -14.59 -10.81 -0.51
CA ARG A 14 -14.11 -11.66 0.60
C ARG A 14 -13.99 -10.89 1.90
N ALA A 15 -13.50 -9.65 1.87
CA ALA A 15 -13.44 -8.79 3.06
C ALA A 15 -14.85 -8.43 3.55
N ALA A 16 -15.77 -8.07 2.66
CA ALA A 16 -17.16 -7.82 2.99
C ALA A 16 -17.87 -9.09 3.50
N PHE A 17 -17.59 -10.24 2.88
CA PHE A 17 -18.13 -11.54 3.29
C PHE A 17 -17.60 -11.95 4.68
N SER A 18 -16.32 -11.77 4.97
CA SER A 18 -15.76 -12.08 6.28
C SER A 18 -16.36 -11.21 7.40
N VAL A 19 -16.56 -9.92 7.16
CA VAL A 19 -17.25 -9.02 8.10
C VAL A 19 -18.71 -9.43 8.25
N GLY A 20 -19.39 -9.76 7.16
CA GLY A 20 -20.77 -10.26 7.18
C GLY A 20 -20.92 -11.55 7.98
N VAL A 21 -20.03 -12.52 7.81
CA VAL A 21 -20.02 -13.78 8.57
C VAL A 21 -19.76 -13.53 10.05
N TRP A 22 -18.83 -12.65 10.41
CA TRP A 22 -18.53 -12.29 11.80
C TRP A 22 -19.75 -11.61 12.48
N VAL A 23 -20.39 -10.68 11.79
CA VAL A 23 -21.61 -10.01 12.28
C VAL A 23 -22.75 -11.02 12.44
N ALA A 24 -22.95 -11.89 11.45
CA ALA A 24 -23.99 -12.93 11.51
C ALA A 24 -23.73 -13.91 12.67
N ALA A 25 -22.49 -14.37 12.86
CA ALA A 25 -22.12 -15.25 13.97
C ALA A 25 -22.31 -14.58 15.33
N ALA A 26 -21.86 -13.35 15.49
CA ALA A 26 -22.07 -12.58 16.73
C ALA A 26 -23.55 -12.34 17.02
N SER A 27 -24.33 -12.02 15.99
CA SER A 27 -25.78 -11.86 16.11
C SER A 27 -26.49 -13.16 16.50
N ALA A 28 -26.10 -14.28 15.90
CA ALA A 28 -26.63 -15.60 16.22
C ALA A 28 -26.34 -15.99 17.68
N ILE A 29 -25.13 -15.70 18.19
CA ILE A 29 -24.75 -15.95 19.59
C ILE A 29 -25.59 -15.09 20.54
N VAL A 30 -25.78 -13.82 20.25
CA VAL A 30 -26.59 -12.89 21.08
C VAL A 30 -28.06 -13.37 21.11
N ILE A 31 -28.62 -13.76 19.98
CA ILE A 31 -29.99 -14.27 19.88
C ILE A 31 -30.12 -15.60 20.66
N ALA A 32 -29.20 -16.54 20.46
CA ALA A 32 -29.22 -17.84 21.14
C ALA A 32 -29.12 -17.67 22.67
N LEU A 33 -28.21 -16.78 23.13
CA LEU A 33 -28.07 -16.45 24.54
C LEU A 33 -29.35 -15.81 25.09
N GLY A 34 -29.92 -14.85 24.34
CA GLY A 34 -31.18 -14.20 24.74
C GLY A 34 -32.35 -15.17 24.86
N VAL A 35 -32.49 -16.08 23.88
CA VAL A 35 -33.51 -17.13 23.91
C VAL A 35 -33.25 -18.08 25.09
N SER A 36 -32.04 -18.50 25.33
CA SER A 36 -31.66 -19.41 26.44
C SER A 36 -31.98 -18.78 27.81
N VAL A 37 -31.64 -17.51 27.99
CA VAL A 37 -31.96 -16.76 29.22
C VAL A 37 -33.46 -16.62 29.39
N LEU A 38 -34.20 -16.32 28.31
CA LEU A 38 -35.65 -16.21 28.34
C LEU A 38 -36.29 -17.52 28.73
N VAL A 39 -35.90 -18.63 28.12
CA VAL A 39 -36.37 -19.97 28.48
C VAL A 39 -36.06 -20.31 29.93
N ALA A 40 -34.85 -20.02 30.41
CA ALA A 40 -34.47 -20.24 31.79
C ALA A 40 -35.34 -19.40 32.76
N VAL A 41 -35.64 -18.13 32.46
CA VAL A 41 -36.51 -17.28 33.26
C VAL A 41 -37.95 -17.84 33.30
N ILE A 42 -38.46 -18.33 32.16
CA ILE A 42 -39.80 -18.94 32.09
C ILE A 42 -39.84 -20.20 32.96
N LEU A 43 -38.86 -21.09 32.82
CA LEU A 43 -38.79 -22.34 33.56
C LEU A 43 -38.62 -22.12 35.09
N LEU A 44 -37.78 -21.15 35.48
CA LEU A 44 -37.58 -20.82 36.90
C LEU A 44 -38.79 -20.15 37.56
N ARG A 45 -39.64 -19.50 36.76
CA ARG A 45 -40.81 -18.80 37.24
C ARG A 45 -42.12 -19.51 36.99
N ALA A 46 -42.09 -20.58 36.18
CA ALA A 46 -43.21 -21.47 36.02
C ALA A 46 -43.45 -22.20 37.38
N ARG A 47 -44.64 -22.05 37.94
CA ARG A 47 -45.06 -22.81 39.12
C ARG A 47 -46.03 -23.88 38.65
N VAL A 48 -45.86 -25.07 39.19
CA VAL A 48 -46.89 -26.09 39.09
C VAL A 48 -47.98 -25.67 40.09
N GLU A 49 -49.13 -25.28 39.59
CA GLU A 49 -50.30 -24.97 40.43
C GLU A 49 -50.87 -26.32 40.86
N ASN A 50 -50.57 -26.74 42.11
CA ASN A 50 -51.28 -27.84 42.71
C ASN A 50 -52.64 -27.34 43.06
N ASP A 51 -53.67 -27.86 42.38
CA ASP A 51 -55.06 -27.66 42.70
C ASP A 51 -55.38 -28.20 44.10
N GLU A 52 -55.10 -27.45 45.17
CA GLU A 52 -55.47 -27.74 46.51
C GLU A 52 -56.95 -27.38 46.77
N HIS A 53 -57.70 -26.92 45.78
CA HIS A 53 -59.11 -26.55 45.91
C HIS A 53 -60.05 -27.40 45.04
N ALA A 54 -59.74 -28.65 44.85
CA ALA A 54 -60.70 -29.59 44.30
C ALA A 54 -61.70 -29.96 45.35
N THR A 55 -62.84 -29.28 45.40
CA THR A 55 -64.03 -29.81 46.07
C THR A 55 -64.39 -31.15 45.48
N PRO A 56 -64.62 -32.23 46.30
CA PRO A 56 -64.84 -33.54 45.78
C PRO A 56 -66.24 -33.63 45.18
N PHE A 57 -66.34 -33.41 43.85
CA PHE A 57 -67.50 -33.86 43.06
C PHE A 57 -67.31 -35.33 42.70
N PRO A 58 -68.17 -36.23 43.08
CA PRO A 58 -68.04 -37.67 42.73
C PRO A 58 -68.52 -37.83 41.27
N GLY A 59 -67.56 -38.00 40.37
CA GLY A 59 -67.86 -38.39 39.01
C GLY A 59 -67.03 -37.81 37.88
N GLY A 60 -65.97 -37.00 38.09
CA GLY A 60 -65.16 -36.43 37.06
C GLY A 60 -63.88 -37.20 36.79
N HIS A 61 -63.65 -37.53 35.56
CA HIS A 61 -62.36 -38.13 35.07
C HIS A 61 -61.21 -37.22 35.46
N ARG A 62 -60.22 -37.77 36.18
CA ARG A 62 -58.92 -37.11 36.45
C ARG A 62 -58.18 -36.97 35.12
N GLY A 63 -58.28 -35.81 34.52
CA GLY A 63 -57.28 -35.36 33.55
C GLY A 63 -55.99 -34.95 34.30
N SER A 64 -55.01 -35.83 34.33
CA SER A 64 -53.67 -35.50 34.80
C SER A 64 -52.99 -34.65 33.75
N GLY A 65 -53.27 -33.36 33.80
CA GLY A 65 -52.51 -32.39 33.02
C GLY A 65 -51.77 -31.51 34.04
N ASP A 66 -50.48 -31.66 34.13
CA ASP A 66 -49.60 -30.65 34.77
C ASP A 66 -49.65 -29.37 33.88
N ASP A 67 -50.68 -28.53 34.13
CA ASP A 67 -50.78 -27.25 33.44
C ASP A 67 -49.78 -26.27 34.09
N LEU A 68 -48.70 -26.00 33.34
CA LEU A 68 -47.71 -24.98 33.68
C LEU A 68 -48.34 -23.57 33.47
N VAL A 69 -48.80 -22.96 34.52
CA VAL A 69 -49.30 -21.58 34.48
C VAL A 69 -48.12 -20.61 34.59
N VAL A 70 -47.88 -19.85 33.53
CA VAL A 70 -46.88 -18.81 33.49
C VAL A 70 -47.51 -17.47 33.81
N ASP A 71 -47.13 -16.84 34.93
CA ASP A 71 -47.55 -15.50 35.30
C ASP A 71 -46.97 -14.47 34.32
N VAL A 72 -47.77 -14.05 33.36
CA VAL A 72 -47.37 -13.14 32.25
C VAL A 72 -46.89 -11.80 32.78
N ASP A 73 -47.50 -11.27 33.83
CA ASP A 73 -47.13 -9.96 34.38
C ASP A 73 -45.74 -9.94 35.00
N ARG A 74 -45.23 -11.10 35.43
CA ARG A 74 -43.88 -11.24 35.99
C ARG A 74 -42.81 -11.56 34.94
N VAL A 75 -43.21 -12.13 33.82
CA VAL A 75 -42.25 -12.51 32.74
C VAL A 75 -42.10 -11.39 31.70
N LEU A 76 -43.18 -10.64 31.43
CA LEU A 76 -43.22 -9.59 30.42
C LEU A 76 -42.11 -8.53 30.55
N PRO A 77 -41.78 -7.98 31.76
CA PRO A 77 -40.69 -7.01 31.89
C PRO A 77 -39.32 -7.56 31.51
N TRP A 78 -39.10 -8.86 31.79
CA TRP A 78 -37.84 -9.54 31.40
C TRP A 78 -37.73 -9.75 29.92
N VAL A 79 -38.81 -10.11 29.24
CA VAL A 79 -38.87 -10.25 27.80
C VAL A 79 -38.56 -8.93 27.10
N ILE A 80 -39.21 -7.84 27.58
CA ILE A 80 -38.98 -6.51 27.02
C ILE A 80 -37.52 -6.06 27.29
N GLY A 81 -37.04 -6.19 28.52
CA GLY A 81 -35.69 -5.80 28.89
C GLY A 81 -34.61 -6.56 28.11
N LEU A 82 -34.76 -7.88 27.98
CA LEU A 82 -33.84 -8.71 27.23
C LEU A 82 -33.89 -8.41 25.72
N GLY A 83 -35.09 -8.13 25.19
CA GLY A 83 -35.26 -7.72 23.79
C GLY A 83 -34.60 -6.37 23.52
N MET A 84 -34.77 -5.37 24.38
CA MET A 84 -34.12 -4.06 24.26
C MET A 84 -32.60 -4.19 24.37
N LEU A 85 -32.09 -5.00 25.31
CA LEU A 85 -30.63 -5.25 25.42
C LEU A 85 -30.08 -5.94 24.16
N GLY A 86 -30.80 -6.90 23.61
CA GLY A 86 -30.42 -7.57 22.36
C GLY A 86 -30.34 -6.61 21.19
N VAL A 87 -31.33 -5.74 21.03
CA VAL A 87 -31.33 -4.70 19.98
C VAL A 87 -30.16 -3.73 20.18
N LEU A 88 -29.87 -3.31 21.41
CA LEU A 88 -28.73 -2.43 21.71
C LEU A 88 -27.38 -3.07 21.32
N ILE A 89 -27.17 -4.33 21.73
CA ILE A 89 -25.95 -5.06 21.43
C ILE A 89 -25.78 -5.26 19.90
N LEU A 90 -26.85 -5.66 19.22
CA LEU A 90 -26.83 -5.84 17.77
C LEU A 90 -26.55 -4.53 17.02
N SER A 91 -27.13 -3.42 17.49
CA SER A 91 -26.88 -2.08 16.93
C SER A 91 -25.42 -1.67 17.13
N LEU A 92 -24.84 -1.97 18.28
CA LEU A 92 -23.43 -1.68 18.57
C LEU A 92 -22.48 -2.50 17.69
N ILE A 93 -22.78 -3.79 17.51
CA ILE A 93 -22.02 -4.68 16.63
C ILE A 93 -22.09 -4.18 15.17
N ALA A 94 -23.28 -3.85 14.70
CA ALA A 94 -23.48 -3.33 13.34
C ALA A 94 -22.74 -1.99 13.12
N TRP A 95 -22.83 -1.07 14.09
CA TRP A 95 -22.12 0.20 14.05
C TRP A 95 -20.60 0.03 14.01
N PHE A 96 -20.04 -0.84 14.86
CA PHE A 96 -18.61 -1.12 14.88
C PHE A 96 -18.13 -1.77 13.59
N ALA A 97 -18.89 -2.75 13.07
CA ALA A 97 -18.59 -3.41 11.80
C ALA A 97 -18.63 -2.44 10.62
N ALA A 98 -19.65 -1.57 10.56
CA ALA A 98 -19.76 -0.55 9.52
C ALA A 98 -18.60 0.44 9.58
N ARG A 99 -18.23 0.90 10.78
CA ARG A 99 -17.09 1.81 10.97
C ARG A 99 -15.78 1.19 10.54
N ARG A 100 -15.55 -0.10 10.88
CA ARG A 100 -14.33 -0.82 10.49
C ARG A 100 -14.28 -1.10 8.98
N ALA A 101 -15.43 -1.28 8.32
CA ALA A 101 -15.53 -1.48 6.89
C ALA A 101 -15.29 -0.19 6.08
N VAL A 102 -15.69 0.97 6.61
CA VAL A 102 -15.60 2.27 5.91
C VAL A 102 -14.25 2.95 6.12
N GLN A 103 -13.56 2.73 7.24
CA GLN A 103 -12.27 3.37 7.53
C GLN A 103 -11.23 3.18 6.42
N PRO A 104 -10.97 1.97 5.90
CA PRO A 104 -9.97 1.76 4.83
C PRO A 104 -10.30 2.51 3.54
N LEU A 105 -11.59 2.65 3.24
CA LEU A 105 -12.05 3.40 2.06
C LEU A 105 -11.79 4.90 2.21
N GLY A 106 -12.00 5.44 3.41
CA GLY A 106 -11.70 6.83 3.73
C GLY A 106 -10.21 7.15 3.61
N GLU A 107 -9.35 6.25 4.09
CA GLU A 107 -7.89 6.37 3.96
C GLU A 107 -7.44 6.28 2.50
N ALA A 108 -7.98 5.33 1.72
CA ALA A 108 -7.66 5.20 0.30
C ALA A 108 -8.06 6.45 -0.50
N LEU A 109 -9.25 7.00 -0.26
CA LEU A 109 -9.71 8.23 -0.89
C LEU A 109 -8.86 9.45 -0.48
N ARG A 110 -8.42 9.51 0.77
CA ARG A 110 -7.55 10.58 1.27
C ARG A 110 -6.17 10.51 0.62
N LEU A 111 -5.58 9.32 0.54
CA LEU A 111 -4.32 9.08 -0.16
C LEU A 111 -4.42 9.44 -1.64
N GLN A 112 -5.52 9.06 -2.30
CA GLN A 112 -5.77 9.40 -3.70
C GLN A 112 -5.91 10.92 -3.90
N ARG A 113 -6.62 11.63 -3.03
CA ARG A 113 -6.76 13.09 -3.11
C ARG A 113 -5.44 13.82 -2.89
N ASN A 114 -4.68 13.40 -1.89
CA ASN A 114 -3.36 13.96 -1.63
C ASN A 114 -2.44 13.73 -2.84
N PHE A 115 -2.44 12.51 -3.38
CA PHE A 115 -1.67 12.17 -4.58
C PHE A 115 -2.02 13.09 -5.78
N VAL A 116 -3.32 13.31 -6.07
CA VAL A 116 -3.74 14.19 -7.17
C VAL A 116 -3.35 15.65 -6.91
N ALA A 117 -3.47 16.11 -5.67
CA ALA A 117 -3.08 17.47 -5.29
C ALA A 117 -1.57 17.68 -5.45
N ASP A 118 -0.77 16.77 -4.90
CA ASP A 118 0.69 16.80 -4.97
C ASP A 118 1.16 16.70 -6.43
N ALA A 119 0.62 15.76 -7.21
CA ALA A 119 0.92 15.63 -8.64
C ALA A 119 0.60 16.92 -9.42
N SER A 120 -0.53 17.58 -9.12
CA SER A 120 -0.93 18.80 -9.78
C SER A 120 0.00 19.98 -9.47
N HIS A 121 0.48 20.07 -8.23
CA HIS A 121 1.44 21.10 -7.82
C HIS A 121 2.81 20.87 -8.47
N GLU A 122 3.27 19.63 -8.47
CA GLU A 122 4.58 19.27 -9.00
C GLU A 122 4.66 19.35 -10.54
N LEU A 123 3.55 19.09 -11.24
CA LEU A 123 3.48 19.27 -12.69
C LEU A 123 3.40 20.75 -13.12
N ARG A 124 2.85 21.62 -12.27
CA ARG A 124 2.69 23.05 -12.60
C ARG A 124 4.03 23.76 -12.74
N THR A 125 4.98 23.46 -11.85
CA THR A 125 6.29 24.13 -11.83
C THR A 125 7.10 23.85 -13.09
N PRO A 126 7.36 22.59 -13.51
CA PRO A 126 8.10 22.32 -14.74
C PRO A 126 7.37 22.82 -16.00
N LEU A 127 6.03 22.73 -16.02
CA LEU A 127 5.22 23.25 -17.12
C LEU A 127 5.39 24.77 -17.26
N THR A 128 5.42 25.50 -16.16
CA THR A 128 5.65 26.96 -16.16
C THR A 128 7.06 27.28 -16.65
N THR A 129 8.07 26.52 -16.22
CA THR A 129 9.46 26.64 -16.67
C THR A 129 9.58 26.38 -18.16
N LEU A 130 8.97 25.30 -18.66
CA LEU A 130 8.95 24.93 -20.07
C LEU A 130 8.30 26.03 -20.92
N THR A 131 7.13 26.54 -20.48
CA THR A 131 6.44 27.64 -21.17
C THR A 131 7.29 28.91 -21.22
N SER A 132 7.96 29.25 -20.12
CA SER A 132 8.86 30.42 -20.07
C SER A 132 10.05 30.28 -21.01
N ARG A 133 10.67 29.07 -21.06
CA ARG A 133 11.80 28.80 -21.97
C ARG A 133 11.38 28.82 -23.45
N ILE A 134 10.18 28.31 -23.78
CA ILE A 134 9.61 28.45 -25.14
C ILE A 134 9.51 29.89 -25.52
N GLN A 135 8.97 30.78 -24.66
CA GLN A 135 8.86 32.19 -24.92
C GLN A 135 10.23 32.88 -25.11
N ILE A 136 11.23 32.48 -24.35
CA ILE A 136 12.62 32.97 -24.48
C ILE A 136 13.20 32.54 -25.84
N ALA A 137 13.02 31.24 -26.20
CA ALA A 137 13.50 30.71 -27.49
C ALA A 137 12.85 31.42 -28.66
N GLN A 138 11.53 31.66 -28.61
CA GLN A 138 10.79 32.41 -29.65
C GLN A 138 11.35 33.83 -29.81
N ARG A 139 11.54 34.57 -28.71
CA ARG A 139 12.09 35.93 -28.75
C ARG A 139 13.54 35.98 -29.27
N ARG A 140 14.36 34.93 -29.00
CA ARG A 140 15.72 34.83 -29.56
C ARG A 140 15.67 34.58 -31.06
N LEU A 141 14.78 33.70 -31.51
CA LEU A 141 14.57 33.41 -32.93
C LEU A 141 14.12 34.67 -33.73
N GLU A 142 13.14 35.43 -33.20
CA GLU A 142 12.68 36.69 -33.77
C GLU A 142 13.79 37.73 -33.93
N ARG A 143 14.84 37.67 -33.09
CA ARG A 143 16.01 38.55 -33.12
C ARG A 143 17.16 37.99 -33.96
N GLY A 144 16.96 36.89 -34.67
CA GLY A 144 17.98 36.21 -35.48
C GLY A 144 19.10 35.53 -34.64
N GLY A 145 18.84 35.25 -33.36
CA GLY A 145 19.80 34.59 -32.47
C GLY A 145 19.76 33.08 -32.60
N ASP A 146 20.82 32.43 -32.14
CA ASP A 146 20.88 30.95 -32.03
C ASP A 146 19.95 30.43 -30.96
N VAL A 147 19.18 29.39 -31.29
CA VAL A 147 18.22 28.73 -30.41
C VAL A 147 18.61 27.28 -30.07
N ALA A 148 19.74 26.77 -30.57
CA ALA A 148 20.13 25.39 -30.40
C ALA A 148 20.21 25.02 -28.91
N GLU A 149 20.91 25.81 -28.11
CA GLU A 149 21.00 25.61 -26.65
C GLU A 149 19.64 25.66 -25.96
N ALA A 150 18.74 26.56 -26.40
CA ALA A 150 17.38 26.67 -25.83
C ALA A 150 16.54 25.43 -26.16
N LEU A 151 16.69 24.86 -27.36
CA LEU A 151 16.02 23.63 -27.76
C LEU A 151 16.53 22.41 -26.97
N ASP A 152 17.84 22.31 -26.74
CA ASP A 152 18.41 21.24 -25.91
C ASP A 152 17.93 21.31 -24.47
N GLN A 153 17.81 22.53 -23.92
CA GLN A 153 17.25 22.73 -22.59
C GLN A 153 15.76 22.37 -22.52
N LEU A 154 14.97 22.72 -23.55
CA LEU A 154 13.55 22.36 -23.64
C LEU A 154 13.37 20.84 -23.72
N ARG A 155 14.20 20.17 -24.49
CA ARG A 155 14.18 18.71 -24.60
C ARG A 155 14.47 18.08 -23.24
N SER A 156 15.50 18.56 -22.55
CA SER A 156 15.85 18.09 -21.21
C SER A 156 14.72 18.31 -20.18
N ASP A 157 14.01 19.45 -20.23
CA ASP A 157 12.86 19.71 -19.34
C ASP A 157 11.68 18.79 -19.67
N ALA A 158 11.46 18.49 -20.94
CA ALA A 158 10.41 17.56 -21.38
C ALA A 158 10.71 16.12 -20.96
N ASP A 159 11.96 15.67 -21.06
CA ASP A 159 12.40 14.36 -20.59
C ASP A 159 12.19 14.23 -19.07
N ALA A 160 12.57 15.26 -18.31
CA ALA A 160 12.35 15.31 -16.86
C ALA A 160 10.85 15.25 -16.47
N MET A 161 9.97 15.91 -17.25
CA MET A 161 8.52 15.79 -17.06
C MET A 161 7.99 14.39 -17.36
N ASN A 162 8.52 13.74 -18.39
CA ASN A 162 8.14 12.36 -18.74
C ASN A 162 8.56 11.37 -17.65
N ASP A 163 9.73 11.56 -17.07
CA ASP A 163 10.20 10.77 -15.92
C ASP A 163 9.28 10.96 -14.71
N MET A 164 8.91 12.21 -14.39
CA MET A 164 7.98 12.54 -13.33
C MET A 164 6.59 11.91 -13.55
N LEU A 165 6.04 11.98 -14.78
CA LEU A 165 4.77 11.31 -15.12
C LEU A 165 4.86 9.80 -14.94
N THR A 166 5.97 9.21 -15.31
CA THR A 166 6.25 7.79 -15.14
C THR A 166 6.29 7.42 -13.66
N ASP A 167 6.94 8.24 -12.84
CA ASP A 167 6.99 8.08 -11.38
C ASP A 167 5.60 8.19 -10.74
N LEU A 168 4.79 9.15 -11.17
CA LEU A 168 3.42 9.31 -10.70
C LEU A 168 2.53 8.12 -11.07
N LEU A 169 2.68 7.57 -12.28
CA LEU A 169 1.96 6.36 -12.70
C LEU A 169 2.34 5.15 -11.85
N MET A 170 3.63 4.97 -11.53
CA MET A 170 4.09 3.91 -10.62
C MET A 170 3.52 4.06 -9.20
N ALA A 171 3.42 5.29 -8.70
CA ALA A 171 2.81 5.57 -7.39
C ALA A 171 1.30 5.26 -7.39
N ALA A 172 0.62 5.43 -8.53
CA ALA A 172 -0.81 5.17 -8.70
C ALA A 172 -1.14 3.67 -8.92
N GLU A 173 -0.19 2.87 -9.43
CA GLU A 173 -0.36 1.43 -9.57
C GLU A 173 -0.53 0.82 -8.17
N GLY A 174 -1.77 0.44 -7.84
CA GLY A 174 -2.13 -0.20 -6.57
C GLY A 174 -1.45 -1.56 -6.40
N LYS A 175 -1.61 -2.18 -5.22
CA LYS A 175 -1.20 -3.57 -4.94
C LYS A 175 -1.83 -4.51 -5.97
N ALA A 176 -1.14 -4.78 -7.06
CA ALA A 176 -1.44 -5.97 -7.84
C ALA A 176 -0.94 -7.17 -7.02
N GLU A 177 -1.82 -8.15 -6.73
CA GLU A 177 -1.36 -9.49 -6.34
C GLU A 177 -0.63 -10.06 -7.54
N THR A 178 0.64 -9.77 -7.60
CA THR A 178 1.44 -10.25 -8.71
C THR A 178 1.96 -11.62 -8.32
N THR A 179 1.40 -12.64 -8.96
CA THR A 179 2.02 -13.97 -9.04
C THR A 179 3.26 -13.96 -9.93
N ALA A 180 3.60 -12.80 -10.53
CA ALA A 180 4.74 -12.67 -11.40
C ALA A 180 6.04 -12.83 -10.60
N VAL A 181 6.85 -13.77 -11.05
CA VAL A 181 8.20 -14.02 -10.55
C VAL A 181 9.16 -13.57 -11.63
N SER A 182 10.15 -12.76 -11.26
CA SER A 182 11.13 -12.22 -12.20
C SER A 182 12.55 -12.55 -11.76
N PRO A 183 13.39 -13.06 -12.67
CA PRO A 183 14.82 -13.20 -12.42
C PRO A 183 15.45 -11.83 -12.18
N VAL A 184 16.29 -11.74 -11.14
CA VAL A 184 16.94 -10.47 -10.79
C VAL A 184 17.96 -10.08 -11.84
N GLY A 185 18.68 -11.06 -12.41
CA GLY A 185 19.63 -10.84 -13.51
C GLY A 185 19.00 -10.14 -14.71
N ASP A 186 17.83 -10.62 -15.16
CA ASP A 186 17.12 -10.03 -16.31
C ASP A 186 16.76 -8.54 -16.06
N ALA A 187 16.36 -8.22 -14.84
CA ALA A 187 16.04 -6.84 -14.46
C ALA A 187 17.28 -5.95 -14.41
N MET A 188 18.41 -6.48 -13.90
CA MET A 188 19.69 -5.77 -13.86
C MET A 188 20.19 -5.48 -15.27
N ASP A 189 20.18 -6.49 -16.15
CA ASP A 189 20.61 -6.35 -17.54
C ASP A 189 19.73 -5.35 -18.31
N ALA A 190 18.43 -5.40 -18.11
CA ALA A 190 17.49 -4.46 -18.72
C ALA A 190 17.69 -3.02 -18.21
N ALA A 191 17.97 -2.82 -16.91
CA ALA A 191 18.23 -1.52 -16.33
C ALA A 191 19.55 -0.92 -16.86
N VAL A 192 20.63 -1.72 -16.85
CA VAL A 192 21.95 -1.30 -17.33
C VAL A 192 21.93 -1.00 -18.82
N SER A 193 21.27 -1.83 -19.63
CA SER A 193 21.14 -1.57 -21.07
C SER A 193 20.49 -0.21 -21.38
N ARG A 194 19.47 0.17 -20.60
CA ARG A 194 18.76 1.45 -20.77
C ARG A 194 19.57 2.64 -20.28
N LEU A 195 20.39 2.46 -19.23
CA LEU A 195 21.18 3.53 -18.62
C LEU A 195 22.57 3.67 -19.24
N ARG A 196 23.01 2.73 -20.10
CA ARG A 196 24.31 2.79 -20.74
C ARG A 196 24.57 4.11 -21.48
N PRO A 197 23.64 4.67 -22.29
CA PRO A 197 23.87 5.97 -22.93
C PRO A 197 24.14 7.11 -21.93
N LEU A 198 23.42 7.11 -20.80
CA LEU A 198 23.59 8.10 -19.74
C LEU A 198 24.95 7.94 -19.03
N ALA A 199 25.34 6.70 -18.75
CA ALA A 199 26.63 6.38 -18.15
C ALA A 199 27.79 6.80 -19.05
N ASP A 200 27.69 6.52 -20.36
CA ASP A 200 28.69 6.90 -21.36
C ASP A 200 28.85 8.44 -21.46
N ASP A 201 27.73 9.18 -21.49
CA ASP A 201 27.71 10.66 -21.50
C ASP A 201 28.33 11.24 -20.21
N SER A 202 28.08 10.59 -19.09
CA SER A 202 28.65 10.96 -17.79
C SER A 202 30.10 10.46 -17.61
N ALA A 203 30.63 9.67 -18.53
CA ALA A 203 31.93 8.97 -18.46
C ALA A 203 32.00 8.11 -17.16
N VAL A 204 30.95 7.38 -16.84
CA VAL A 204 30.85 6.45 -15.71
C VAL A 204 30.76 5.03 -16.28
N SER A 205 31.49 4.07 -15.69
CA SER A 205 31.43 2.66 -16.08
C SER A 205 30.41 1.93 -15.21
N LEU A 206 29.65 0.99 -15.79
CA LEU A 206 28.69 0.15 -15.05
C LEU A 206 29.23 -1.29 -14.99
N GLU A 207 29.39 -1.81 -13.78
CA GLU A 207 29.77 -3.21 -13.52
C GLU A 207 28.61 -3.97 -12.87
N VAL A 208 28.28 -5.15 -13.40
CA VAL A 208 27.13 -5.96 -12.97
C VAL A 208 27.59 -7.33 -12.49
N PHE A 209 27.21 -7.68 -11.28
CA PHE A 209 27.38 -9.01 -10.68
C PHE A 209 25.99 -9.57 -10.40
N SER A 210 25.42 -10.30 -11.36
CA SER A 210 24.06 -10.82 -11.30
C SER A 210 23.95 -12.07 -10.41
N SER A 211 22.70 -12.42 -10.07
CA SER A 211 22.34 -13.64 -9.35
C SER A 211 21.21 -14.35 -10.10
N ASP A 212 21.22 -15.68 -10.11
CA ASP A 212 20.16 -16.52 -10.71
C ASP A 212 18.86 -16.53 -9.89
N ARG A 213 18.78 -15.73 -8.85
CA ARG A 213 17.60 -15.66 -7.99
C ARG A 213 16.49 -14.86 -8.62
N ALA A 214 15.28 -15.21 -8.22
CA ALA A 214 14.07 -14.51 -8.64
C ALA A 214 13.32 -13.92 -7.45
N VAL A 215 12.54 -12.87 -7.68
CA VAL A 215 11.71 -12.19 -6.69
C VAL A 215 10.26 -12.12 -7.16
N ARG A 216 9.32 -12.02 -6.22
CA ARG A 216 7.88 -11.91 -6.52
C ARG A 216 7.50 -10.46 -6.85
N MET A 217 7.90 -10.03 -8.04
CA MET A 217 7.64 -8.68 -8.55
C MET A 217 7.61 -8.74 -10.09
N PRO A 218 6.79 -7.92 -10.77
CA PRO A 218 6.86 -7.83 -12.24
C PRO A 218 8.21 -7.34 -12.72
N LEU A 219 8.73 -7.93 -13.79
CA LEU A 219 10.01 -7.53 -14.38
C LEU A 219 10.08 -6.02 -14.70
N PRO A 220 9.06 -5.39 -15.30
CA PRO A 220 9.11 -3.95 -15.54
C PRO A 220 9.23 -3.11 -14.27
N THR A 221 8.57 -3.52 -13.18
CA THR A 221 8.62 -2.82 -11.89
C THR A 221 10.00 -2.94 -11.24
N LEU A 222 10.58 -4.14 -11.23
CA LEU A 222 11.93 -4.37 -10.71
C LEU A 222 12.98 -3.60 -11.53
N THR A 223 12.88 -3.65 -12.86
CA THR A 223 13.77 -2.90 -13.76
C THR A 223 13.73 -1.40 -13.47
N ARG A 224 12.54 -0.82 -13.26
CA ARG A 224 12.38 0.61 -12.94
C ARG A 224 12.98 0.98 -11.58
N ILE A 225 12.80 0.15 -10.56
CA ILE A 225 13.44 0.34 -9.25
C ILE A 225 14.95 0.42 -9.41
N LEU A 226 15.54 -0.56 -10.14
CA LEU A 226 16.97 -0.58 -10.39
C LEU A 226 17.43 0.63 -11.20
N MET A 227 16.67 1.01 -12.22
CA MET A 227 16.98 2.22 -13.00
C MET A 227 17.03 3.46 -12.13
N ALA A 228 16.06 3.66 -11.23
CA ALA A 228 16.02 4.85 -10.38
C ALA A 228 17.22 4.92 -9.41
N VAL A 229 17.66 3.79 -8.86
CA VAL A 229 18.79 3.75 -7.94
C VAL A 229 20.12 3.87 -8.69
N VAL A 230 20.27 3.20 -9.85
CA VAL A 230 21.48 3.25 -10.68
C VAL A 230 21.64 4.63 -11.34
N ASP A 231 20.55 5.25 -11.81
CA ASP A 231 20.56 6.63 -12.32
C ASP A 231 21.07 7.60 -11.26
N ASN A 232 20.57 7.49 -10.02
CA ASN A 232 21.05 8.28 -8.90
C ASN A 232 22.55 8.06 -8.65
N ALA A 233 23.03 6.82 -8.71
CA ALA A 233 24.44 6.49 -8.55
C ALA A 233 25.32 7.09 -9.66
N ILE A 234 24.86 7.06 -10.93
CA ILE A 234 25.55 7.69 -12.06
C ILE A 234 25.63 9.21 -11.86
N GLN A 235 24.51 9.85 -11.50
CA GLN A 235 24.45 11.31 -11.34
C GLN A 235 25.36 11.84 -10.23
N HIS A 236 25.59 11.04 -9.18
CA HIS A 236 26.44 11.43 -8.05
C HIS A 236 27.89 10.98 -8.20
N SER A 237 28.20 10.14 -9.18
CA SER A 237 29.57 9.67 -9.44
C SER A 237 30.42 10.71 -10.19
N PRO A 238 31.71 10.87 -9.87
CA PRO A 238 32.61 11.66 -10.67
C PRO A 238 32.91 10.98 -12.02
N ARG A 239 33.34 11.77 -13.00
CA ARG A 239 33.78 11.24 -14.30
C ARG A 239 34.93 10.23 -14.15
N GLY A 240 34.86 9.13 -14.83
CA GLY A 240 35.84 8.03 -14.73
C GLY A 240 35.58 7.05 -13.58
N ALA A 241 34.54 7.25 -12.79
CA ALA A 241 34.18 6.32 -11.73
C ALA A 241 33.47 5.08 -12.25
N VAL A 242 33.35 4.08 -11.37
CA VAL A 242 32.63 2.85 -11.61
C VAL A 242 31.40 2.81 -10.68
N VAL A 243 30.23 2.53 -11.23
CA VAL A 243 29.04 2.17 -10.45
C VAL A 243 28.89 0.66 -10.49
N THR A 244 28.87 0.03 -9.33
CA THR A 244 28.78 -1.42 -9.19
C THR A 244 27.35 -1.81 -8.78
N ILE A 245 26.77 -2.79 -9.48
CA ILE A 245 25.46 -3.34 -9.20
C ILE A 245 25.64 -4.83 -8.90
N ALA A 246 25.46 -5.26 -7.67
CA ALA A 246 25.71 -6.63 -7.24
C ALA A 246 24.47 -7.24 -6.57
N ALA A 247 24.05 -8.43 -7.02
CA ALA A 247 23.00 -9.19 -6.41
C ALA A 247 23.54 -10.43 -5.69
N ALA A 248 23.10 -10.65 -4.45
CA ALA A 248 23.47 -11.79 -3.64
C ALA A 248 22.24 -12.41 -2.95
N THR A 249 22.37 -13.65 -2.51
CA THR A 249 21.35 -14.32 -1.70
C THR A 249 21.72 -14.20 -0.23
N ALA A 250 20.80 -13.71 0.59
CA ALA A 250 20.95 -13.69 2.04
C ALA A 250 19.77 -14.43 2.67
N ARG A 251 19.97 -15.66 3.10
CA ARG A 251 18.93 -16.53 3.66
C ARG A 251 17.74 -16.73 2.70
N ASP A 252 16.57 -16.16 3.06
CA ASP A 252 15.33 -16.25 2.28
C ASP A 252 15.10 -14.99 1.41
N ASP A 253 16.05 -14.04 1.39
CA ASP A 253 15.96 -12.78 0.68
C ASP A 253 16.99 -12.69 -0.46
N VAL A 254 16.74 -11.81 -1.39
CA VAL A 254 17.70 -11.33 -2.39
C VAL A 254 18.12 -9.92 -2.00
N GLU A 255 19.41 -9.72 -1.87
CA GLU A 255 20.04 -8.42 -1.63
C GLU A 255 20.65 -7.89 -2.90
N ILE A 256 20.30 -6.66 -3.28
CA ILE A 256 20.87 -5.97 -4.42
C ILE A 256 21.56 -4.71 -3.90
N ARG A 257 22.86 -4.62 -4.12
CA ARG A 257 23.70 -3.48 -3.76
C ARG A 257 23.99 -2.65 -4.98
N VAL A 258 23.79 -1.33 -4.86
CA VAL A 258 24.23 -0.37 -5.86
C VAL A 258 25.21 0.58 -5.17
N SER A 259 26.46 0.53 -5.63
CA SER A 259 27.56 1.30 -5.03
C SER A 259 28.07 2.34 -6.00
N ASP A 260 28.17 3.58 -5.56
CA ASP A 260 28.74 4.71 -6.28
C ASP A 260 30.06 5.20 -5.63
N HIS A 261 30.75 6.09 -6.31
CA HIS A 261 31.95 6.75 -5.84
C HIS A 261 31.76 8.27 -5.72
N GLY A 262 30.54 8.69 -5.33
CA GLY A 262 30.18 10.08 -5.15
C GLY A 262 30.71 10.71 -3.85
N SER A 263 30.23 11.90 -3.55
CA SER A 263 30.60 12.66 -2.35
C SER A 263 30.03 12.07 -1.04
N GLY A 264 29.21 11.03 -1.13
CA GLY A 264 28.50 10.46 0.01
C GLY A 264 27.26 11.25 0.40
N ILE A 265 26.63 10.79 1.47
CA ILE A 265 25.41 11.37 2.05
C ILE A 265 25.72 11.71 3.51
N ASP A 266 25.29 12.89 3.97
CA ASP A 266 25.38 13.23 5.40
C ASP A 266 24.59 12.20 6.22
N PRO A 267 25.17 11.63 7.28
CA PRO A 267 24.45 10.66 8.13
C PRO A 267 23.10 11.19 8.67
N ALA A 268 22.98 12.51 8.87
CA ALA A 268 21.72 13.14 9.27
C ALA A 268 20.65 13.12 8.18
N ASP A 269 21.05 12.99 6.91
CA ASP A 269 20.16 12.96 5.76
C ASP A 269 19.89 11.53 5.24
N ALA A 270 20.57 10.50 5.75
CA ALA A 270 20.50 9.13 5.25
C ALA A 270 19.08 8.51 5.26
N GLU A 271 18.23 8.89 6.20
CA GLU A 271 16.81 8.52 6.21
C GLU A 271 15.96 9.49 5.38
N ARG A 272 16.31 10.77 5.37
CA ARG A 272 15.55 11.82 4.73
C ARG A 272 15.60 11.77 3.21
N ILE A 273 16.67 11.22 2.61
CA ILE A 273 16.76 11.06 1.14
C ILE A 273 15.66 10.18 0.55
N PHE A 274 15.00 9.37 1.37
CA PHE A 274 13.84 8.57 0.97
C PHE A 274 12.50 9.28 1.23
N GLU A 275 12.50 10.49 1.75
CA GLU A 275 11.28 11.31 1.85
C GLU A 275 10.99 11.96 0.51
N ARG A 276 9.71 12.18 0.22
CA ARG A 276 9.31 12.86 -1.01
C ARG A 276 9.84 14.30 -0.99
N PHE A 277 10.43 14.71 -2.11
CA PHE A 277 11.02 16.05 -2.29
C PHE A 277 12.26 16.34 -1.42
N ALA A 278 12.83 15.32 -0.81
CA ALA A 278 14.11 15.49 -0.11
C ALA A 278 15.20 15.87 -1.11
N ARG A 279 15.89 16.97 -0.85
CA ARG A 279 17.07 17.42 -1.60
C ARG A 279 18.22 17.45 -0.64
N GLY A 280 19.36 16.88 -1.02
CA GLY A 280 20.61 17.11 -0.29
C GLY A 280 20.99 18.58 -0.30
N SER A 281 21.80 19.00 0.65
CA SER A 281 22.23 20.39 0.85
C SER A 281 23.09 20.98 -0.29
N GLU A 282 23.45 20.18 -1.29
CA GLU A 282 24.22 20.65 -2.45
C GLU A 282 23.31 21.34 -3.49
N THR A 283 23.32 22.66 -3.45
CA THR A 283 22.77 23.59 -4.46
C THR A 283 23.57 23.55 -5.76
N GLY A 284 23.50 22.46 -6.51
CA GLY A 284 24.17 22.34 -7.80
C GLY A 284 23.23 21.76 -8.86
N ARG A 285 23.23 22.34 -10.04
CA ARG A 285 22.61 22.03 -11.35
C ARG A 285 22.21 20.57 -11.68
N ARG A 286 21.87 19.71 -10.71
CA ARG A 286 21.59 18.28 -10.91
C ARG A 286 20.10 18.05 -11.11
N ARG A 287 19.78 17.31 -12.17
CA ARG A 287 18.44 16.94 -12.60
C ARG A 287 17.84 15.92 -11.62
N GLY A 288 16.87 16.28 -10.81
CA GLY A 288 16.13 15.34 -9.99
C GLY A 288 15.16 16.08 -9.06
N PHE A 289 13.88 15.66 -9.05
CA PHE A 289 12.84 16.25 -8.22
C PHE A 289 12.77 15.68 -6.80
N GLY A 290 13.70 14.78 -6.42
CA GLY A 290 13.70 14.13 -5.11
C GLY A 290 12.54 13.13 -4.92
N LEU A 291 11.98 12.61 -6.02
CA LEU A 291 10.88 11.64 -5.98
C LEU A 291 11.35 10.20 -6.19
N GLY A 292 12.45 9.98 -6.91
CA GLY A 292 12.88 8.64 -7.34
C GLY A 292 13.11 7.67 -6.18
N LEU A 293 13.92 8.04 -5.17
CA LEU A 293 14.21 7.17 -4.03
C LEU A 293 13.01 6.98 -3.10
N ALA A 294 12.18 8.02 -2.92
CA ALA A 294 10.93 7.91 -2.16
C ALA A 294 9.97 6.92 -2.80
N LEU A 295 9.83 6.98 -4.13
CA LEU A 295 9.00 6.05 -4.89
C LEU A 295 9.55 4.61 -4.82
N VAL A 296 10.86 4.44 -4.97
CA VAL A 296 11.52 3.13 -4.79
C VAL A 296 11.15 2.54 -3.43
N ARG A 297 11.25 3.31 -2.35
CA ARG A 297 10.88 2.86 -1.00
C ARG A 297 9.40 2.47 -0.90
N ASP A 298 8.51 3.30 -1.45
CA ASP A 298 7.07 3.04 -1.45
C ASP A 298 6.73 1.74 -2.24
N VAL A 299 7.33 1.55 -3.41
CA VAL A 299 7.11 0.35 -4.23
C VAL A 299 7.70 -0.88 -3.54
N LEU A 300 8.94 -0.84 -3.05
CA LEU A 300 9.56 -1.97 -2.36
C LEU A 300 8.75 -2.40 -1.14
N THR A 301 8.25 -1.46 -0.33
CA THR A 301 7.39 -1.74 0.83
C THR A 301 6.12 -2.52 0.44
N ARG A 302 5.53 -2.21 -0.72
CA ARG A 302 4.35 -2.95 -1.24
C ARG A 302 4.65 -4.42 -1.55
N TYR A 303 5.89 -4.72 -1.95
CA TYR A 303 6.37 -6.07 -2.25
C TYR A 303 7.12 -6.71 -1.07
N SER A 304 6.93 -6.18 0.15
CA SER A 304 7.57 -6.67 1.38
C SER A 304 9.10 -6.58 1.34
N GLY A 305 9.63 -5.68 0.51
CA GLY A 305 11.04 -5.33 0.43
C GLY A 305 11.36 -4.03 1.17
N ARG A 306 12.63 -3.67 1.17
CA ARG A 306 13.13 -2.42 1.73
C ARG A 306 14.33 -1.90 0.94
N ILE A 307 14.60 -0.60 1.08
CA ILE A 307 15.83 0.06 0.64
C ILE A 307 16.41 0.84 1.80
N GLU A 308 17.72 0.80 1.94
CA GLU A 308 18.47 1.53 2.96
C GLU A 308 19.84 1.95 2.44
N VAL A 309 20.47 2.91 3.11
CA VAL A 309 21.88 3.25 2.91
C VAL A 309 22.71 2.30 3.77
N GLU A 310 23.34 1.28 3.14
CA GLU A 310 24.19 0.30 3.83
C GLU A 310 25.47 0.97 4.35
N SER A 311 26.06 1.83 3.52
CA SER A 311 27.26 2.58 3.87
C SER A 311 27.33 3.89 3.11
N THR A 312 27.90 4.91 3.71
CA THR A 312 28.17 6.20 3.07
C THR A 312 29.44 6.82 3.64
N SER A 313 30.23 7.43 2.77
CA SER A 313 31.47 8.13 3.12
C SER A 313 31.76 9.21 2.06
N PRO A 314 32.71 10.12 2.27
CA PRO A 314 33.12 11.08 1.24
C PRO A 314 33.67 10.45 -0.04
N SER A 315 33.85 9.13 -0.09
CA SER A 315 34.32 8.38 -1.26
C SER A 315 33.23 7.56 -1.95
N GLY A 316 31.97 7.65 -1.51
CA GLY A 316 30.83 6.97 -2.15
C GLY A 316 29.75 6.52 -1.21
N THR A 317 28.65 6.02 -1.81
CA THR A 317 27.49 5.48 -1.11
C THR A 317 27.16 4.10 -1.65
N THR A 318 26.67 3.22 -0.77
CA THR A 318 26.08 1.93 -1.14
C THR A 318 24.64 1.89 -0.68
N PHE A 319 23.73 1.73 -1.64
CA PHE A 319 22.32 1.44 -1.39
C PHE A 319 22.12 -0.07 -1.35
N LEU A 320 21.38 -0.54 -0.34
CA LEU A 320 20.97 -1.93 -0.21
C LEU A 320 19.47 -2.06 -0.42
N ILE A 321 19.08 -2.83 -1.43
CA ILE A 321 17.70 -3.25 -1.68
C ILE A 321 17.57 -4.69 -1.21
N THR A 322 16.58 -4.97 -0.36
CA THR A 322 16.26 -6.32 0.10
C THR A 322 14.85 -6.69 -0.37
N LEU A 323 14.71 -7.84 -1.01
CA LEU A 323 13.43 -8.38 -1.49
C LEU A 323 13.30 -9.85 -1.10
N PRO A 324 12.09 -10.32 -0.71
CA PRO A 324 11.86 -11.74 -0.47
C PRO A 324 12.13 -12.56 -1.72
N SER A 325 12.94 -13.62 -1.60
CA SER A 325 13.20 -14.54 -2.70
C SER A 325 11.92 -15.27 -3.09
N ALA A 326 11.66 -15.38 -4.38
CA ALA A 326 10.66 -16.32 -4.86
C ALA A 326 11.24 -17.72 -4.67
N ARG A 327 10.65 -18.51 -3.74
CA ARG A 327 10.97 -19.95 -3.69
C ARG A 327 10.54 -20.56 -5.02
N ALA A 328 11.48 -21.29 -5.63
CA ALA A 328 11.23 -22.09 -6.82
C ALA A 328 10.16 -23.15 -6.58
#